data_ca1224f04eb062a2a5f0bfcf209b86e1
#
_entry.id   ca1224f04eb062a2a5f0bfcf209b86e1
#
_cell.length_a   1.000
_cell.length_b   1.000
_cell.length_c   1.000
_cell.angle_alpha   90.00
_cell.angle_beta   90.00
_cell.angle_gamma   90.00
#
_symmetry.space_group_name_H-M   'P 1'
#
loop_
_entity.id
_entity.type
_entity.pdbx_description
1 polymer ?
#
loop_
_entity_poly.entity_id
_entity_poly.type
_entity_poly.pdbx_seq_one_letter_code
_entity_poly.pdbx_strand_id
1 'polypeptide(L)'
;VRLARELAAAKTAAVYGRIGVNTVEFGTTCAWLIEAINVLTGNIDKRGGSMFTTPATGGATTRGQGGKGKGFAMGRGHSRVSKRAEVLGEYPVAALAEEIITPGENQIRGLVTVAGNPVLSTPHSKQLDAALAELEFMVSIDIYVNETTRHADVILPAPSSLEKDHYDVGLYLYAVRNVANYSEPVLKRDPSTPDEADILLKMAGIFQGLGADCDP
;
A
#
# COMPACT_ATOMS: atom_id res chain seq x y z
N VAL A 1 -4.09 -36.13 -0.89
CA VAL A 1 -4.11 -36.96 0.35
C VAL A 1 -2.70 -37.14 0.93
N ARG A 2 -1.70 -37.63 0.16
CA ARG A 2 -0.33 -37.85 0.66
C ARG A 2 0.29 -36.57 1.25
N LEU A 3 0.36 -35.49 0.52
CA LEU A 3 0.90 -34.22 0.99
C LEU A 3 0.21 -33.69 2.26
N ALA A 4 -1.11 -33.83 2.34
CA ALA A 4 -1.85 -33.40 3.52
C ALA A 4 -1.46 -34.23 4.77
N ARG A 5 -1.25 -35.55 4.61
CA ARG A 5 -0.79 -36.43 5.70
C ARG A 5 0.66 -36.14 6.10
N GLU A 6 1.55 -35.91 5.13
CA GLU A 6 2.93 -35.51 5.38
C GLU A 6 3.01 -34.18 6.14
N LEU A 7 2.20 -33.20 5.72
CA LEU A 7 2.09 -31.89 6.38
C LEU A 7 1.58 -32.02 7.83
N ALA A 8 0.53 -32.84 8.04
CA ALA A 8 -0.03 -33.05 9.36
C ALA A 8 0.91 -33.83 10.30
N ALA A 9 1.74 -34.73 9.75
CA ALA A 9 2.72 -35.51 10.51
C ALA A 9 4.03 -34.75 10.75
N ALA A 10 4.27 -33.65 10.07
CA ALA A 10 5.50 -32.88 10.22
C ALA A 10 5.60 -32.25 11.62
N LYS A 11 6.77 -32.30 12.23
CA LYS A 11 7.03 -31.67 13.53
C LYS A 11 6.83 -30.17 13.49
N THR A 12 7.24 -29.56 12.38
CA THR A 12 7.10 -28.13 12.08
C THR A 12 6.78 -27.98 10.60
N ALA A 13 5.76 -27.21 10.27
CA ALA A 13 5.38 -26.93 8.89
C ALA A 13 4.57 -25.63 8.82
N ALA A 14 4.57 -25.00 7.68
CA ALA A 14 3.66 -23.90 7.34
C ALA A 14 3.29 -23.99 5.88
N VAL A 15 2.03 -23.71 5.57
CA VAL A 15 1.57 -23.50 4.20
C VAL A 15 1.52 -21.99 3.97
N TYR A 16 2.12 -21.52 2.90
CA TYR A 16 2.23 -20.12 2.58
C TYR A 16 1.91 -19.86 1.10
N GLY A 17 1.07 -18.88 0.86
CA GLY A 17 0.76 -18.37 -0.47
C GLY A 17 1.17 -16.91 -0.61
N ARG A 18 1.62 -16.54 -1.81
CA ARG A 18 1.95 -15.16 -2.14
C ARG A 18 0.97 -14.59 -3.15
N ILE A 19 1.28 -13.41 -3.66
CA ILE A 19 0.44 -12.63 -4.56
C ILE A 19 -0.13 -13.44 -5.75
N GLY A 20 0.60 -14.43 -6.26
CA GLY A 20 0.13 -15.27 -7.38
C GLY A 20 -1.13 -16.08 -7.07
N VAL A 21 -1.38 -16.46 -5.80
CA VAL A 21 -2.63 -17.13 -5.41
C VAL A 21 -3.75 -16.15 -5.08
N ASN A 22 -3.44 -14.87 -4.91
CA ASN A 22 -4.42 -13.84 -4.55
C ASN A 22 -4.98 -13.10 -5.76
N THR A 23 -4.26 -13.12 -6.90
CA THR A 23 -4.61 -12.39 -8.13
C THR A 23 -5.37 -13.24 -9.15
N VAL A 24 -6.00 -14.32 -8.71
CA VAL A 24 -6.82 -15.24 -9.52
C VAL A 24 -8.29 -15.11 -9.12
N GLU A 25 -9.18 -15.66 -9.96
CA GLU A 25 -10.64 -15.57 -9.76
C GLU A 25 -11.09 -15.99 -8.34
N PHE A 26 -10.49 -17.04 -7.78
CA PHE A 26 -10.79 -17.53 -6.43
C PHE A 26 -9.69 -17.22 -5.41
N GLY A 27 -8.98 -16.09 -5.58
CA GLY A 27 -7.83 -15.72 -4.73
C GLY A 27 -8.15 -15.67 -3.25
N THR A 28 -9.27 -15.08 -2.86
CA THR A 28 -9.72 -15.04 -1.46
C THR A 28 -9.98 -16.44 -0.90
N THR A 29 -10.60 -17.32 -1.70
CA THR A 29 -10.81 -18.72 -1.31
C THR A 29 -9.49 -19.47 -1.15
N CYS A 30 -8.53 -19.24 -2.05
CA CYS A 30 -7.19 -19.82 -1.95
C CYS A 30 -6.48 -19.36 -0.66
N ALA A 31 -6.51 -18.08 -0.34
CA ALA A 31 -5.93 -17.54 0.88
C ALA A 31 -6.58 -18.17 2.13
N TRP A 32 -7.91 -18.24 2.15
CA TRP A 32 -8.65 -18.88 3.24
C TRP A 32 -8.30 -20.36 3.41
N LEU A 33 -8.18 -21.11 2.31
CA LEU A 33 -7.81 -22.53 2.35
C LEU A 33 -6.39 -22.75 2.88
N ILE A 34 -5.44 -21.85 2.58
CA ILE A 34 -4.08 -21.89 3.11
C ILE A 34 -4.11 -21.79 4.64
N GLU A 35 -4.85 -20.80 5.16
CA GLU A 35 -4.99 -20.66 6.61
C GLU A 35 -5.77 -21.82 7.24
N ALA A 36 -6.82 -22.31 6.60
CA ALA A 36 -7.57 -23.48 7.05
C ALA A 36 -6.68 -24.71 7.16
N ILE A 37 -5.76 -24.94 6.22
CA ILE A 37 -4.79 -26.05 6.30
C ILE A 37 -3.86 -25.86 7.50
N ASN A 38 -3.31 -24.67 7.72
CA ASN A 38 -2.45 -24.39 8.88
C ASN A 38 -3.19 -24.66 10.20
N VAL A 39 -4.46 -24.25 10.30
CA VAL A 39 -5.31 -24.52 11.48
C VAL A 39 -5.54 -26.02 11.67
N LEU A 40 -6.04 -26.71 10.64
CA LEU A 40 -6.45 -28.12 10.71
C LEU A 40 -5.27 -29.07 10.94
N THR A 41 -4.07 -28.67 10.53
CA THR A 41 -2.84 -29.46 10.77
C THR A 41 -2.13 -29.07 12.08
N GLY A 42 -2.70 -28.15 12.85
CA GLY A 42 -2.11 -27.66 14.11
C GLY A 42 -0.81 -26.89 13.91
N ASN A 43 -0.65 -26.23 12.75
CA ASN A 43 0.55 -25.47 12.40
C ASN A 43 0.35 -23.95 12.49
N ILE A 44 -0.73 -23.50 13.12
CA ILE A 44 -1.00 -22.08 13.36
C ILE A 44 -0.54 -21.69 14.76
N ASP A 45 0.02 -20.48 14.87
CA ASP A 45 0.46 -19.82 16.11
C ASP A 45 1.34 -20.70 17.00
N LYS A 46 2.24 -21.44 16.39
CA LYS A 46 3.26 -22.24 17.09
C LYS A 46 4.64 -22.05 16.49
N ARG A 47 5.68 -22.30 17.26
CA ARG A 47 7.06 -22.24 16.80
C ARG A 47 7.29 -23.22 15.64
N GLY A 48 7.73 -22.69 14.51
CA GLY A 48 7.98 -23.43 13.27
C GLY A 48 6.74 -23.69 12.42
N GLY A 49 5.61 -23.06 12.74
CA GLY A 49 4.41 -22.94 11.93
C GLY A 49 4.13 -21.52 11.50
N SER A 50 2.93 -21.25 11.01
CA SER A 50 2.40 -19.88 10.82
C SER A 50 2.25 -19.19 12.17
N MET A 51 2.45 -17.88 12.20
CA MET A 51 2.34 -17.08 13.43
C MET A 51 1.57 -15.79 13.22
N PHE A 52 0.96 -15.30 14.29
CA PHE A 52 0.44 -13.94 14.36
C PHE A 52 1.54 -13.00 14.87
N THR A 53 1.85 -11.99 14.08
CA THR A 53 2.83 -10.98 14.48
C THR A 53 2.18 -9.92 15.36
N THR A 54 2.97 -9.35 16.29
CA THR A 54 2.56 -8.20 17.09
C THR A 54 3.58 -7.09 16.85
N PRO A 55 3.43 -6.32 15.77
CA PRO A 55 4.42 -5.32 15.39
C PRO A 55 4.51 -4.19 16.42
N ALA A 56 5.71 -3.64 16.63
CA ALA A 56 5.96 -2.54 17.55
C ALA A 56 5.12 -1.29 17.23
N THR A 57 4.86 -1.05 15.94
CA THR A 57 4.05 0.06 15.46
C THR A 57 2.54 -0.20 15.53
N GLY A 58 2.14 -1.38 15.99
CA GLY A 58 0.77 -1.83 15.90
C GLY A 58 0.36 -2.21 14.48
N GLY A 59 -0.81 -2.79 14.35
CA GLY A 59 -1.40 -3.18 13.08
C GLY A 59 -2.92 -3.15 13.17
N ALA A 60 -3.58 -3.34 12.04
CA ALA A 60 -5.04 -3.30 11.97
C ALA A 60 -5.70 -4.34 12.89
N THR A 61 -5.05 -5.49 13.07
CA THR A 61 -5.51 -6.59 13.94
C THR A 61 -5.16 -6.37 15.41
N THR A 62 -4.24 -5.47 15.73
CA THR A 62 -3.78 -5.18 17.10
C THR A 62 -4.35 -3.86 17.66
N ARG A 63 -5.07 -3.09 16.86
CA ARG A 63 -5.73 -1.86 17.32
C ARG A 63 -6.95 -2.20 18.16
N GLY A 64 -6.97 -1.71 19.40
CA GLY A 64 -8.07 -1.90 20.34
C GLY A 64 -7.64 -2.68 21.59
N GLN A 65 -8.62 -3.20 22.35
CA GLN A 65 -8.33 -4.06 23.50
C GLN A 65 -7.74 -5.39 23.01
N GLY A 66 -6.71 -5.89 23.69
CA GLY A 66 -6.05 -7.13 23.35
C GLY A 66 -7.03 -8.27 23.08
N GLY A 67 -6.85 -8.98 21.98
CA GLY A 67 -7.70 -10.07 21.54
C GLY A 67 -9.04 -9.69 20.91
N LYS A 68 -9.38 -8.40 20.83
CA LYS A 68 -10.60 -7.90 20.22
C LYS A 68 -10.30 -6.89 19.10
N GLY A 69 -9.52 -7.31 18.10
CA GLY A 69 -9.35 -6.52 16.89
C GLY A 69 -10.72 -6.20 16.27
N LYS A 70 -10.92 -4.95 15.87
CA LYS A 70 -12.19 -4.53 15.24
C LYS A 70 -12.41 -5.10 13.85
N GLY A 71 -11.45 -5.88 13.33
CA GLY A 71 -11.46 -6.36 11.95
C GLY A 71 -11.31 -5.22 10.94
N PHE A 72 -11.57 -5.55 9.69
CA PHE A 72 -11.54 -4.59 8.60
C PHE A 72 -12.96 -4.32 8.10
N ALA A 73 -13.30 -3.06 7.88
CA ALA A 73 -14.46 -2.71 7.07
C ALA A 73 -13.98 -2.56 5.62
N MET A 74 -14.60 -3.29 4.72
CA MET A 74 -14.36 -3.24 3.26
C MET A 74 -15.66 -2.92 2.54
N GLY A 75 -15.57 -2.34 1.35
CA GLY A 75 -16.76 -2.02 0.55
C GLY A 75 -17.59 -0.88 1.11
N ARG A 76 -17.00 0.03 1.90
CA ARG A 76 -17.69 1.24 2.42
C ARG A 76 -18.03 2.23 1.32
N GLY A 77 -17.29 2.18 0.22
CA GLY A 77 -17.50 2.93 -1.00
C GLY A 77 -17.19 2.10 -2.24
N HIS A 78 -17.54 2.63 -3.38
CA HIS A 78 -17.30 1.99 -4.67
C HIS A 78 -16.75 3.01 -5.67
N SER A 79 -15.85 2.58 -6.56
CA SER A 79 -15.42 3.40 -7.68
C SER A 79 -16.63 3.85 -8.51
N ARG A 80 -16.54 5.03 -9.12
CA ARG A 80 -17.67 5.68 -9.80
C ARG A 80 -18.12 4.92 -11.04
N VAL A 81 -17.17 4.45 -11.86
CA VAL A 81 -17.45 3.83 -13.17
C VAL A 81 -17.75 2.34 -13.01
N SER A 82 -16.76 1.54 -12.68
CA SER A 82 -16.90 0.07 -12.64
C SER A 82 -17.44 -0.48 -11.31
N LYS A 83 -17.76 0.38 -10.35
CA LYS A 83 -18.34 0.00 -9.04
C LYS A 83 -17.46 -0.96 -8.24
N ARG A 84 -16.15 -0.84 -8.36
CA ARG A 84 -15.21 -1.67 -7.59
C ARG A 84 -15.22 -1.23 -6.14
N ALA A 85 -15.31 -2.21 -5.25
CA ALA A 85 -15.37 -1.96 -3.81
C ALA A 85 -14.05 -1.38 -3.28
N GLU A 86 -14.16 -0.47 -2.33
CA GLU A 86 -13.06 -0.01 -1.50
C GLU A 86 -12.53 -1.14 -0.62
N VAL A 87 -11.21 -1.19 -0.42
CA VAL A 87 -10.53 -2.13 0.47
C VAL A 87 -9.57 -1.36 1.36
N LEU A 88 -9.82 -1.32 2.66
CA LEU A 88 -8.97 -0.67 3.67
C LEU A 88 -8.71 0.84 3.44
N GLY A 89 -9.63 1.52 2.79
CA GLY A 89 -9.51 2.94 2.44
C GLY A 89 -8.99 3.19 1.03
N GLU A 90 -8.69 2.14 0.29
CA GLU A 90 -8.11 2.23 -1.06
C GLU A 90 -9.07 1.70 -2.12
N TYR A 91 -9.06 2.31 -3.28
CA TYR A 91 -9.74 1.78 -4.46
C TYR A 91 -8.75 1.00 -5.33
N PRO A 92 -9.19 -0.07 -6.01
CA PRO A 92 -8.35 -0.80 -6.93
C PRO A 92 -7.77 0.12 -8.01
N VAL A 93 -6.46 0.17 -8.14
CA VAL A 93 -5.78 1.03 -9.13
C VAL A 93 -6.18 0.71 -10.58
N ALA A 94 -6.68 -0.50 -10.84
CA ALA A 94 -7.23 -0.88 -12.14
C ALA A 94 -8.46 -0.03 -12.56
N ALA A 95 -9.11 0.67 -11.62
CA ALA A 95 -10.20 1.59 -11.92
C ALA A 95 -9.71 3.01 -12.27
N LEU A 96 -8.45 3.37 -11.97
CA LEU A 96 -7.97 4.75 -12.06
C LEU A 96 -8.12 5.34 -13.47
N ALA A 97 -7.74 4.60 -14.51
CA ALA A 97 -7.83 5.10 -15.88
C ALA A 97 -9.27 5.43 -16.28
N GLU A 98 -10.23 4.56 -15.97
CA GLU A 98 -11.64 4.80 -16.28
C GLU A 98 -12.24 5.96 -15.48
N GLU A 99 -11.80 6.16 -14.24
CA GLU A 99 -12.23 7.27 -13.38
C GLU A 99 -11.74 8.63 -13.92
N ILE A 100 -10.60 8.65 -14.61
CA ILE A 100 -10.05 9.84 -15.26
C ILE A 100 -10.79 10.13 -16.59
N ILE A 101 -10.89 9.12 -17.48
CA ILE A 101 -11.36 9.35 -18.85
C ILE A 101 -12.89 9.40 -19.00
N THR A 102 -13.65 8.88 -18.03
CA THR A 102 -15.11 8.84 -18.14
C THR A 102 -15.73 10.13 -17.60
N PRO A 103 -16.36 10.97 -18.44
CA PRO A 103 -17.00 12.19 -17.98
C PRO A 103 -18.12 11.95 -16.97
N GLY A 104 -18.35 12.91 -16.08
CA GLY A 104 -19.46 12.89 -15.14
C GLY A 104 -19.13 13.54 -13.80
N GLU A 105 -20.12 13.56 -12.93
CA GLU A 105 -19.96 14.07 -11.58
C GLU A 105 -18.86 13.28 -10.84
N ASN A 106 -18.02 13.99 -10.09
CA ASN A 106 -16.87 13.41 -9.35
C ASN A 106 -15.84 12.70 -10.25
N GLN A 107 -15.72 13.07 -11.51
CA GLN A 107 -14.62 12.64 -12.38
C GLN A 107 -13.27 13.05 -11.76
N ILE A 108 -12.28 12.17 -11.79
CA ILE A 108 -10.92 12.50 -11.39
C ILE A 108 -10.31 13.44 -12.44
N ARG A 109 -9.97 14.66 -12.04
CA ARG A 109 -9.36 15.69 -12.88
C ARG A 109 -7.96 16.07 -12.43
N GLY A 110 -7.63 15.83 -11.16
CA GLY A 110 -6.31 16.07 -10.59
C GLY A 110 -5.79 14.80 -9.93
N LEU A 111 -4.48 14.63 -9.95
CA LEU A 111 -3.80 13.49 -9.36
C LEU A 111 -2.53 13.91 -8.63
N VAL A 112 -2.30 13.33 -7.48
CA VAL A 112 -1.01 13.37 -6.79
C VAL A 112 -0.44 11.97 -6.74
N THR A 113 0.79 11.79 -7.20
CA THR A 113 1.52 10.53 -7.04
C THR A 113 2.68 10.69 -6.06
N VAL A 114 2.92 9.68 -5.24
CA VAL A 114 4.00 9.67 -4.25
C VAL A 114 4.85 8.44 -4.50
N ALA A 115 6.08 8.65 -4.94
CA ALA A 115 7.13 7.64 -5.10
C ALA A 115 6.68 6.36 -5.83
N GLY A 116 5.90 6.50 -6.90
CA GLY A 116 5.37 5.36 -7.63
C GLY A 116 5.36 5.55 -9.13
N ASN A 117 5.49 4.45 -9.88
CA ASN A 117 5.36 4.45 -11.33
C ASN A 117 4.19 3.54 -11.76
N PRO A 118 2.93 3.96 -11.53
CA PRO A 118 1.76 3.16 -11.83
C PRO A 118 1.62 2.81 -13.31
N VAL A 119 2.13 3.60 -14.25
CA VAL A 119 2.11 3.25 -15.67
C VAL A 119 2.86 1.95 -15.92
N LEU A 120 3.96 1.67 -15.20
CA LEU A 120 4.69 0.40 -15.31
C LEU A 120 4.15 -0.69 -14.39
N SER A 121 3.69 -0.35 -13.19
CA SER A 121 3.42 -1.32 -12.13
C SER A 121 1.96 -1.77 -12.05
N THR A 122 1.05 -1.17 -12.81
CA THR A 122 -0.38 -1.50 -12.76
C THR A 122 -0.88 -2.15 -14.05
N PRO A 123 -2.01 -2.88 -14.01
CA PRO A 123 -2.63 -3.42 -15.21
C PRO A 123 -3.01 -2.34 -16.22
N HIS A 124 -3.02 -2.69 -17.50
CA HIS A 124 -3.42 -1.80 -18.60
C HIS A 124 -2.62 -0.51 -18.72
N SER A 125 -1.28 -0.62 -18.65
CA SER A 125 -0.35 0.52 -18.68
C SER A 125 -0.62 1.52 -19.81
N LYS A 126 -0.93 1.05 -21.03
CA LYS A 126 -1.26 1.93 -22.16
C LYS A 126 -2.52 2.77 -21.93
N GLN A 127 -3.53 2.19 -21.29
CA GLN A 127 -4.76 2.91 -20.98
C GLN A 127 -4.51 3.95 -19.88
N LEU A 128 -3.74 3.60 -18.86
CA LEU A 128 -3.40 4.54 -17.79
C LEU A 128 -2.51 5.65 -18.32
N ASP A 129 -1.51 5.34 -19.15
CA ASP A 129 -0.65 6.34 -19.78
C ASP A 129 -1.45 7.38 -20.58
N ALA A 130 -2.40 6.92 -21.39
CA ALA A 130 -3.30 7.81 -22.13
C ALA A 130 -4.23 8.62 -21.20
N ALA A 131 -4.74 7.99 -20.14
CA ALA A 131 -5.61 8.65 -19.18
C ALA A 131 -4.91 9.77 -18.41
N LEU A 132 -3.64 9.57 -18.02
CA LEU A 132 -2.87 10.59 -17.31
C LEU A 132 -2.67 11.87 -18.15
N ALA A 133 -2.62 11.74 -19.47
CA ALA A 133 -2.51 12.89 -20.37
C ALA A 133 -3.81 13.75 -20.44
N GLU A 134 -4.94 13.21 -19.96
CA GLU A 134 -6.24 13.91 -19.92
C GLU A 134 -6.50 14.62 -18.58
N LEU A 135 -5.59 14.51 -17.61
CA LEU A 135 -5.72 15.20 -16.33
C LEU A 135 -5.59 16.72 -16.52
N GLU A 136 -6.36 17.47 -15.76
CA GLU A 136 -6.29 18.92 -15.72
C GLU A 136 -5.05 19.41 -14.93
N PHE A 137 -4.61 18.63 -13.95
CA PHE A 137 -3.43 18.93 -13.15
C PHE A 137 -2.86 17.69 -12.46
N MET A 138 -1.54 17.52 -12.52
CA MET A 138 -0.86 16.41 -11.87
C MET A 138 0.39 16.87 -11.11
N VAL A 139 0.53 16.42 -9.88
CA VAL A 139 1.73 16.60 -9.07
C VAL A 139 2.35 15.23 -8.78
N SER A 140 3.65 15.12 -8.95
CA SER A 140 4.41 13.92 -8.59
C SER A 140 5.47 14.25 -7.56
N ILE A 141 5.44 13.57 -6.42
CA ILE A 141 6.54 13.57 -5.45
C ILE A 141 7.44 12.40 -5.82
N ASP A 142 8.48 12.67 -6.59
CA ASP A 142 9.37 11.64 -7.15
C ASP A 142 10.73 12.27 -7.48
N ILE A 143 11.76 11.44 -7.51
CA ILE A 143 13.14 11.84 -7.83
C ILE A 143 13.51 11.57 -9.29
N TYR A 144 12.63 10.93 -10.07
CA TYR A 144 12.86 10.60 -11.47
C TYR A 144 11.75 11.11 -12.37
N VAL A 145 12.13 11.47 -13.60
CA VAL A 145 11.18 11.59 -14.72
C VAL A 145 11.03 10.21 -15.34
N ASN A 146 9.89 9.59 -15.14
CA ASN A 146 9.56 8.25 -15.62
C ASN A 146 8.24 8.25 -16.41
N GLU A 147 7.72 7.06 -16.78
CA GLU A 147 6.53 6.93 -17.59
C GLU A 147 5.28 7.55 -16.96
N THR A 148 5.23 7.65 -15.66
CA THR A 148 4.14 8.29 -14.92
C THR A 148 4.39 9.78 -14.73
N THR A 149 5.55 10.13 -14.18
CA THR A 149 5.85 11.53 -13.78
C THR A 149 6.04 12.47 -14.96
N ARG A 150 6.28 11.94 -16.18
CA ARG A 150 6.31 12.75 -17.41
C ARG A 150 4.99 13.45 -17.72
N HIS A 151 3.88 13.01 -17.13
CA HIS A 151 2.56 13.61 -17.25
C HIS A 151 2.31 14.69 -16.18
N ALA A 152 3.19 14.81 -15.18
CA ALA A 152 3.00 15.76 -14.10
C ALA A 152 3.34 17.19 -14.55
N ASP A 153 2.48 18.14 -14.17
CA ASP A 153 2.74 19.56 -14.32
C ASP A 153 3.83 20.04 -13.35
N VAL A 154 3.91 19.38 -12.19
CA VAL A 154 4.91 19.68 -11.17
C VAL A 154 5.50 18.37 -10.62
N ILE A 155 6.84 18.28 -10.60
CA ILE A 155 7.56 17.22 -9.92
C ILE A 155 8.27 17.84 -8.71
N LEU A 156 8.00 17.30 -7.53
CA LEU A 156 8.62 17.70 -6.27
C LEU A 156 9.62 16.63 -5.84
N PRO A 157 10.92 16.85 -6.06
CA PRO A 157 11.93 15.86 -5.68
C PRO A 157 12.10 15.79 -4.16
N ALA A 158 11.93 14.60 -3.62
CA ALA A 158 12.22 14.32 -2.22
C ALA A 158 13.72 14.05 -2.01
N PRO A 159 14.22 14.15 -0.79
CA PRO A 159 15.59 13.78 -0.47
C PRO A 159 15.88 12.31 -0.82
N SER A 160 17.14 12.02 -1.13
CA SER A 160 17.61 10.65 -1.29
C SER A 160 17.37 9.83 -0.01
N SER A 161 17.14 8.54 -0.16
CA SER A 161 17.01 7.61 0.98
C SER A 161 18.23 7.61 1.92
N LEU A 162 19.40 8.08 1.46
CA LEU A 162 20.59 8.25 2.28
C LEU A 162 20.64 9.58 3.03
N GLU A 163 19.82 10.54 2.66
CA GLU A 163 19.78 11.90 3.25
C GLU A 163 18.63 12.06 4.24
N LYS A 164 17.81 11.05 4.43
CA LYS A 164 16.70 11.06 5.38
C LYS A 164 16.80 9.89 6.35
N ASP A 165 16.17 10.05 7.49
CA ASP A 165 15.98 8.98 8.45
C ASP A 165 14.95 7.98 7.94
N HIS A 166 14.98 6.79 8.50
CA HIS A 166 14.04 5.74 8.15
C HIS A 166 13.57 4.97 9.38
N TYR A 167 12.26 4.85 9.50
CA TYR A 167 11.60 3.98 10.45
C TYR A 167 10.58 3.13 9.71
N ASP A 168 10.88 1.84 9.57
CA ASP A 168 10.05 0.93 8.80
C ASP A 168 8.75 0.59 9.53
N VAL A 169 7.68 1.31 9.21
CA VAL A 169 6.35 1.05 9.76
C VAL A 169 5.67 -0.13 9.08
N GLY A 170 5.90 -0.30 7.77
CA GLY A 170 5.20 -1.27 6.93
C GLY A 170 5.69 -2.70 7.12
N LEU A 171 6.99 -2.91 7.05
CA LEU A 171 7.57 -4.25 7.03
C LEU A 171 7.69 -4.89 8.42
N TYR A 172 7.62 -4.12 9.50
CA TYR A 172 7.60 -4.68 10.85
C TYR A 172 6.38 -5.57 11.11
N LEU A 173 5.32 -5.46 10.31
CA LEU A 173 4.19 -6.40 10.33
C LEU A 173 4.62 -7.85 10.06
N TYR A 174 5.72 -8.06 9.35
CA TYR A 174 6.23 -9.38 8.97
C TYR A 174 7.39 -9.85 9.84
N ALA A 175 7.81 -9.06 10.81
CA ALA A 175 8.93 -9.40 11.66
C ALA A 175 8.57 -10.55 12.62
N VAL A 176 9.44 -11.56 12.69
CA VAL A 176 9.29 -12.70 13.59
C VAL A 176 9.40 -12.28 15.06
N ARG A 177 10.16 -11.23 15.33
CA ARG A 177 10.31 -10.63 16.66
C ARG A 177 9.76 -9.22 16.63
N ASN A 178 9.20 -8.78 17.75
CA ASN A 178 8.80 -7.40 17.92
C ASN A 178 10.06 -6.53 18.01
N VAL A 179 10.40 -5.91 16.90
CA VAL A 179 11.57 -5.05 16.75
C VAL A 179 11.14 -3.68 16.22
N ALA A 180 11.91 -2.67 16.60
CA ALA A 180 11.75 -1.31 16.09
C ALA A 180 13.16 -0.73 15.88
N ASN A 181 13.56 -0.56 14.64
CA ASN A 181 14.86 0.00 14.28
C ASN A 181 14.65 1.36 13.63
N TYR A 182 15.43 2.31 14.05
CA TYR A 182 15.52 3.62 13.46
C TYR A 182 16.90 3.75 12.80
N SER A 183 16.92 4.22 11.57
CA SER A 183 18.16 4.48 10.83
C SER A 183 18.32 5.98 10.65
N GLU A 184 19.43 6.52 11.15
CA GLU A 184 19.80 7.92 10.94
C GLU A 184 20.25 8.15 9.48
N PRO A 185 20.15 9.38 8.96
CA PRO A 185 20.70 9.73 7.66
C PRO A 185 22.21 9.44 7.58
N VAL A 186 22.65 8.89 6.46
CA VAL A 186 24.07 8.64 6.18
C VAL A 186 24.75 9.86 5.56
N LEU A 187 23.99 10.60 4.75
CA LEU A 187 24.45 11.83 4.08
C LEU A 187 23.72 13.04 4.66
N LYS A 188 24.41 14.17 4.65
CA LYS A 188 23.80 15.43 5.06
C LYS A 188 22.90 15.93 3.94
N ARG A 189 21.62 16.15 4.25
CA ARG A 189 20.66 16.76 3.33
C ARG A 189 21.01 18.22 3.04
N ASP A 190 20.75 18.65 1.79
CA ASP A 190 20.73 20.07 1.43
C ASP A 190 19.55 20.75 2.16
N PRO A 191 19.80 21.81 2.95
CA PRO A 191 18.73 22.52 3.66
C PRO A 191 17.64 23.10 2.76
N SER A 192 17.93 23.31 1.47
CA SER A 192 16.96 23.81 0.49
C SER A 192 16.01 22.73 -0.06
N THR A 193 16.32 21.46 0.18
CA THR A 193 15.46 20.35 -0.24
C THR A 193 14.46 20.04 0.86
N PRO A 194 13.14 20.23 0.64
CA PRO A 194 12.12 19.93 1.64
C PRO A 194 12.05 18.44 1.93
N ASP A 195 11.68 18.08 3.14
CA ASP A 195 11.39 16.69 3.50
C ASP A 195 10.08 16.21 2.87
N GLU A 196 9.95 14.91 2.63
CA GLU A 196 8.68 14.33 2.14
C GLU A 196 7.53 14.61 3.12
N ALA A 197 7.80 14.54 4.43
CA ALA A 197 6.79 14.82 5.44
C ALA A 197 6.32 16.28 5.37
N ASP A 198 7.23 17.22 5.20
CA ASP A 198 6.91 18.65 5.06
C ASP A 198 6.08 18.90 3.80
N ILE A 199 6.47 18.28 2.67
CA ILE A 199 5.71 18.36 1.41
C ILE A 199 4.28 17.85 1.62
N LEU A 200 4.13 16.66 2.19
CA LEU A 200 2.82 16.01 2.39
C LEU A 200 1.95 16.76 3.39
N LEU A 201 2.52 17.27 4.49
CA LEU A 201 1.79 18.05 5.47
C LEU A 201 1.32 19.40 4.88
N LYS A 202 2.19 20.07 4.13
CA LYS A 202 1.82 21.31 3.43
C LYS A 202 0.73 21.08 2.40
N MET A 203 0.83 20.02 1.60
CA MET A 203 -0.23 19.64 0.67
C MET A 203 -1.55 19.34 1.39
N ALA A 204 -1.51 18.62 2.51
CA ALA A 204 -2.70 18.36 3.31
C ALA A 204 -3.34 19.66 3.82
N GLY A 205 -2.55 20.64 4.24
CA GLY A 205 -3.03 21.96 4.63
C GLY A 205 -3.69 22.71 3.46
N ILE A 206 -3.06 22.67 2.28
CA ILE A 206 -3.62 23.30 1.06
C ILE A 206 -4.98 22.65 0.71
N PHE A 207 -5.09 21.32 0.73
CA PHE A 207 -6.35 20.61 0.45
C PHE A 207 -7.44 20.89 1.50
N GLN A 208 -7.08 21.28 2.71
CA GLN A 208 -8.02 21.73 3.73
C GLN A 208 -8.41 23.20 3.60
N GLY A 209 -7.91 23.91 2.58
CA GLY A 209 -8.22 25.31 2.33
C GLY A 209 -7.42 26.33 3.15
N LEU A 210 -6.31 25.91 3.79
CA LEU A 210 -5.46 26.79 4.59
C LEU A 210 -4.58 27.73 3.71
N GLY A 211 -4.59 27.52 2.39
CA GLY A 211 -3.82 28.34 1.45
C GLY A 211 -2.39 27.87 1.24
N ALA A 212 -1.72 28.49 0.27
CA ALA A 212 -0.36 28.10 -0.14
C ALA A 212 0.72 28.43 0.91
N ASP A 213 0.45 29.36 1.78
CA ASP A 213 1.39 29.83 2.82
C ASP A 213 1.19 29.10 4.17
N CYS A 214 0.38 28.01 4.18
CA CYS A 214 0.21 27.24 5.40
C CYS A 214 1.54 26.66 5.88
N ASP A 215 1.80 26.81 7.18
CA ASP A 215 2.92 26.19 7.89
C ASP A 215 2.42 24.85 8.45
N PRO A 216 3.04 23.73 8.07
CA PRO A 216 2.58 22.39 8.46
C PRO A 216 2.77 22.06 9.93
#